data_790fab801e04f79ab57060e883bcd2d2
#
_entry.id   790fab801e04f79ab57060e883bcd2d2
#
_cell.length_a   1.000
_cell.length_b   1.000
_cell.length_c   1.000
_cell.angle_alpha   90.00
_cell.angle_beta   90.00
_cell.angle_gamma   90.00
#
_symmetry.space_group_name_H-M   'P 1'
#
loop_
_entity.id
_entity.type
_entity.pdbx_description
1 polymer ?
#
loop_
_entity_poly.entity_id
_entity_poly.type
_entity_poly.pdbx_seq_one_letter_code
_entity_poly.pdbx_strand_id
1 'polypeptide(L)'
;MNKQLTIDVLICSFNKGAVKLDVSVLPPCEGVRYIVSYQYTDDRYLELLPESIIKRDDVHLFSYRGQGLSANRNQAMALATADLVMFVDDDTRICKGAFDIIRRTFDDNESLDIAFFQASSYTGRLLKHYPTQTCDIIPPHIPYLVSTIEKVCRRKSVQGQLRYDERFGLGTQFLTCGEEDVWLHDASVANLQIRYFPTVIVETNMMLKQNMLYVDAGVQRSYGAYLFYIHPHTAFFHCL
;
A
#
# COMPACT_ATOMS: atom_id res chain seq x y z
N MET A 1 -1.34 -23.72 21.70
CA MET A 1 -1.30 -22.23 21.58
C MET A 1 -1.10 -21.93 20.10
N ASN A 2 -2.05 -21.27 19.45
CA ASN A 2 -1.85 -20.85 18.06
C ASN A 2 -0.69 -19.86 18.03
N LYS A 3 0.23 -20.04 17.09
CA LYS A 3 1.35 -19.13 16.89
C LYS A 3 0.77 -17.77 16.43
N GLN A 4 1.12 -16.69 17.11
CA GLN A 4 0.71 -15.35 16.75
C GLN A 4 1.20 -15.00 15.33
N LEU A 5 0.32 -14.46 14.46
CA LEU A 5 0.68 -14.01 13.13
C LEU A 5 1.70 -12.87 13.19
N THR A 6 2.78 -13.00 12.45
CA THR A 6 3.82 -11.98 12.31
C THR A 6 3.47 -10.99 11.20
N ILE A 7 3.95 -9.74 11.32
CA ILE A 7 3.63 -8.65 10.38
C ILE A 7 4.92 -7.98 9.92
N ASP A 8 5.14 -7.89 8.61
CA ASP A 8 6.12 -6.99 8.01
C ASP A 8 5.40 -5.70 7.54
N VAL A 9 5.78 -4.56 8.11
CA VAL A 9 5.35 -3.24 7.68
C VAL A 9 6.31 -2.77 6.59
N LEU A 10 5.81 -2.62 5.36
CA LEU A 10 6.57 -2.26 4.17
C LEU A 10 6.48 -0.75 3.95
N ILE A 11 7.56 -0.03 4.23
CA ILE A 11 7.64 1.42 4.10
C ILE A 11 8.43 1.76 2.83
N CYS A 12 7.77 2.41 1.86
CA CYS A 12 8.39 2.86 0.63
C CYS A 12 8.70 4.37 0.76
N SER A 13 9.97 4.72 0.77
CA SER A 13 10.40 6.11 0.86
C SER A 13 11.28 6.51 -0.32
N PHE A 14 11.29 7.80 -0.64
CA PHE A 14 12.02 8.36 -1.78
C PHE A 14 12.67 9.70 -1.44
N ASN A 15 13.97 9.84 -1.68
CA ASN A 15 14.74 11.07 -1.49
C ASN A 15 14.45 11.71 -0.11
N LYS A 16 13.86 12.91 -0.10
CA LYS A 16 13.54 13.67 1.12
C LYS A 16 12.48 13.01 2.02
N GLY A 17 11.78 12.00 1.54
CA GLY A 17 10.79 11.26 2.35
C GLY A 17 11.42 10.62 3.60
N ALA A 18 12.69 10.26 3.53
CA ALA A 18 13.42 9.65 4.64
C ALA A 18 13.34 10.43 5.98
N VAL A 19 13.22 11.75 5.94
CA VAL A 19 13.11 12.59 7.16
C VAL A 19 11.82 12.36 7.95
N LYS A 20 10.84 11.67 7.36
CA LYS A 20 9.52 11.42 7.96
C LYS A 20 9.37 10.00 8.51
N LEU A 21 10.38 9.15 8.39
CA LEU A 21 10.29 7.73 8.78
C LEU A 21 9.90 7.50 10.24
N ASP A 22 10.16 8.46 11.13
CA ASP A 22 9.76 8.42 12.53
C ASP A 22 8.23 8.47 12.72
N VAL A 23 7.48 8.95 11.73
CA VAL A 23 6.02 8.98 11.74
C VAL A 23 5.44 7.58 11.55
N SER A 24 6.01 6.78 10.64
CA SER A 24 5.49 5.46 10.26
C SER A 24 6.06 4.31 11.09
N VAL A 25 7.15 4.52 11.81
CA VAL A 25 7.78 3.47 12.61
C VAL A 25 7.38 3.62 14.08
N LEU A 26 6.44 2.78 14.53
CA LEU A 26 6.01 2.72 15.94
C LEU A 26 7.13 2.16 16.85
N PRO A 27 7.01 2.33 18.19
CA PRO A 27 7.84 1.60 19.14
C PRO A 27 7.84 0.09 18.86
N PRO A 28 8.91 -0.64 19.22
CA PRO A 28 9.02 -2.08 19.01
C PRO A 28 7.80 -2.83 19.51
N CYS A 29 7.32 -3.77 18.70
CA CYS A 29 6.15 -4.61 19.00
C CYS A 29 6.49 -6.06 18.66
N GLU A 30 6.15 -6.99 19.54
CA GLU A 30 6.42 -8.42 19.33
C GLU A 30 5.78 -8.93 18.03
N GLY A 31 6.58 -9.63 17.23
CA GLY A 31 6.14 -10.19 15.95
C GLY A 31 5.86 -9.15 14.86
N VAL A 32 6.31 -7.91 15.03
CA VAL A 32 6.26 -6.86 14.01
C VAL A 32 7.66 -6.46 13.61
N ARG A 33 7.89 -6.31 12.31
CA ARG A 33 9.15 -5.84 11.73
C ARG A 33 8.86 -4.78 10.65
N TYR A 34 9.75 -3.82 10.53
CA TYR A 34 9.67 -2.76 9.53
C TYR A 34 10.69 -3.00 8.42
N ILE A 35 10.23 -3.02 7.17
CA ILE A 35 11.07 -3.09 5.98
C ILE A 35 11.00 -1.73 5.29
N VAL A 36 12.07 -0.97 5.39
CA VAL A 36 12.21 0.33 4.74
C VAL A 36 12.91 0.14 3.41
N SER A 37 12.15 0.23 2.31
CA SER A 37 12.69 0.25 0.95
C SER A 37 12.88 1.70 0.52
N TYR A 38 14.11 2.16 0.51
CA TYR A 38 14.47 3.54 0.29
C TYR A 38 15.11 3.75 -1.08
N GLN A 39 14.42 4.46 -1.95
CA GLN A 39 14.96 4.90 -3.24
C GLN A 39 15.56 6.30 -3.14
N TYR A 40 16.66 6.52 -3.83
CA TYR A 40 17.28 7.83 -3.94
C TYR A 40 17.89 8.06 -5.32
N THR A 41 17.94 9.33 -5.75
CA THR A 41 18.55 9.75 -7.02
C THR A 41 19.94 10.35 -6.84
N ASP A 42 20.30 10.77 -5.65
CA ASP A 42 21.57 11.39 -5.30
C ASP A 42 22.00 10.91 -3.90
N ASP A 43 23.29 10.57 -3.73
CA ASP A 43 23.82 10.01 -2.48
C ASP A 43 23.68 10.96 -1.28
N ARG A 44 23.56 12.26 -1.50
CA ARG A 44 23.26 13.24 -0.44
C ARG A 44 21.96 12.94 0.31
N TYR A 45 21.02 12.23 -0.30
CA TYR A 45 19.79 11.83 0.37
C TYR A 45 19.98 10.72 1.39
N LEU A 46 21.08 9.97 1.36
CA LEU A 46 21.41 8.96 2.37
C LEU A 46 21.68 9.59 3.76
N GLU A 47 22.17 10.84 3.77
CA GLU A 47 22.42 11.60 5.02
C GLU A 47 21.12 12.00 5.75
N LEU A 48 19.97 11.91 5.07
CA LEU A 48 18.66 12.23 5.65
C LEU A 48 18.04 11.07 6.44
N LEU A 49 18.61 9.87 6.37
CA LEU A 49 18.09 8.70 7.07
C LEU A 49 18.24 8.88 8.59
N PRO A 50 17.15 8.78 9.38
CA PRO A 50 17.21 8.99 10.83
C PRO A 50 17.90 7.81 11.51
N GLU A 51 19.08 8.05 12.09
CA GLU A 51 19.89 7.02 12.77
C GLU A 51 19.11 6.29 13.88
N SER A 52 18.25 7.00 14.60
CA SER A 52 17.41 6.45 15.67
C SER A 52 16.43 5.38 15.16
N ILE A 53 16.08 5.41 13.89
CA ILE A 53 15.18 4.45 13.25
C ILE A 53 15.98 3.31 12.63
N ILE A 54 16.97 3.63 11.79
CA ILE A 54 17.68 2.61 11.01
C ILE A 54 18.58 1.71 11.85
N LYS A 55 18.92 2.10 13.08
CA LYS A 55 19.74 1.29 14.02
C LYS A 55 18.90 0.35 14.90
N ARG A 56 17.57 0.34 14.77
CA ARG A 56 16.69 -0.56 15.52
C ARG A 56 16.76 -1.98 14.96
N ASP A 57 16.75 -2.98 15.83
CA ASP A 57 16.83 -4.40 15.46
C ASP A 57 15.57 -4.88 14.69
N ASP A 58 14.43 -4.22 14.91
CA ASP A 58 13.17 -4.51 14.23
C ASP A 58 12.98 -3.72 12.91
N VAL A 59 13.95 -2.89 12.50
CA VAL A 59 13.94 -2.13 11.25
C VAL A 59 14.99 -2.66 10.29
N HIS A 60 14.56 -3.09 9.12
CA HIS A 60 15.42 -3.56 8.04
C HIS A 60 15.43 -2.52 6.91
N LEU A 61 16.53 -1.77 6.79
CA LEU A 61 16.71 -0.79 5.72
C LEU A 61 17.33 -1.44 4.48
N PHE A 62 16.69 -1.25 3.34
CA PHE A 62 17.27 -1.52 2.03
C PHE A 62 17.24 -0.23 1.19
N SER A 63 18.41 0.28 0.84
CA SER A 63 18.55 1.52 0.07
C SER A 63 19.19 1.25 -1.30
N TYR A 64 18.68 1.89 -2.35
CA TYR A 64 19.20 1.74 -3.70
C TYR A 64 18.93 2.97 -4.58
N ARG A 65 19.79 3.19 -5.58
CA ARG A 65 19.53 4.22 -6.59
C ARG A 65 18.40 3.77 -7.49
N GLY A 66 17.40 4.61 -7.62
CA GLY A 66 16.24 4.31 -8.44
C GLY A 66 15.13 5.34 -8.28
N GLN A 67 14.09 5.17 -9.09
CA GLN A 67 12.90 5.99 -9.09
C GLN A 67 11.71 5.13 -9.50
N GLY A 68 10.56 5.38 -8.90
CA GLY A 68 9.29 4.72 -9.22
C GLY A 68 8.70 3.98 -8.04
N LEU A 69 7.49 4.40 -7.65
CA LEU A 69 6.78 3.88 -6.48
C LEU A 69 6.47 2.38 -6.63
N SER A 70 6.01 1.95 -7.80
CA SER A 70 5.70 0.53 -8.08
C SER A 70 6.92 -0.36 -7.95
N ALA A 71 8.08 0.06 -8.48
CA ALA A 71 9.35 -0.66 -8.35
C ALA A 71 9.77 -0.73 -6.87
N ASN A 72 9.59 0.35 -6.10
CA ASN A 72 9.90 0.41 -4.69
C ASN A 72 9.02 -0.54 -3.86
N ARG A 73 7.71 -0.58 -4.14
CA ARG A 73 6.77 -1.52 -3.51
C ARG A 73 7.09 -2.98 -3.84
N ASN A 74 7.45 -3.27 -5.09
CA ASN A 74 7.88 -4.61 -5.49
C ASN A 74 9.15 -5.05 -4.74
N GLN A 75 10.11 -4.14 -4.57
CA GLN A 75 11.32 -4.40 -3.81
C GLN A 75 11.03 -4.66 -2.33
N ALA A 76 10.19 -3.82 -1.70
CA ALA A 76 9.76 -4.02 -0.31
C ALA A 76 9.08 -5.38 -0.12
N MET A 77 8.16 -5.76 -1.02
CA MET A 77 7.48 -7.05 -1.00
C MET A 77 8.45 -8.22 -1.15
N ALA A 78 9.48 -8.11 -1.98
CA ALA A 78 10.47 -9.18 -2.17
C ALA A 78 11.29 -9.47 -0.90
N LEU A 79 11.46 -8.48 -0.02
CA LEU A 79 12.19 -8.60 1.25
C LEU A 79 11.32 -9.14 2.40
N ALA A 80 9.99 -9.18 2.21
CA ALA A 80 9.07 -9.61 3.25
C ALA A 80 9.17 -11.11 3.55
N THR A 81 9.09 -11.47 4.84
CA THR A 81 9.14 -12.87 5.30
C THR A 81 8.07 -13.21 6.35
N ALA A 82 7.39 -12.21 6.94
CA ALA A 82 6.34 -12.41 7.92
C ALA A 82 5.09 -13.10 7.33
N ASP A 83 4.14 -13.47 8.17
CA ASP A 83 2.88 -14.10 7.75
C ASP A 83 2.00 -13.09 7.00
N LEU A 84 1.95 -11.85 7.49
CA LEU A 84 1.20 -10.74 6.93
C LEU A 84 2.13 -9.61 6.45
N VAL A 85 1.69 -8.85 5.46
CA VAL A 85 2.37 -7.67 4.96
C VAL A 85 1.40 -6.49 4.91
N MET A 86 1.86 -5.32 5.35
CA MET A 86 1.13 -4.06 5.37
C MET A 86 1.97 -3.00 4.69
N PHE A 87 1.43 -2.31 3.67
CA PHE A 87 2.11 -1.16 3.07
C PHE A 87 1.73 0.13 3.79
N VAL A 88 2.72 0.98 4.03
CA VAL A 88 2.50 2.35 4.50
C VAL A 88 3.45 3.31 3.77
N ASP A 89 3.02 4.57 3.63
CA ASP A 89 3.88 5.64 3.13
C ASP A 89 4.74 6.19 4.28
N ASP A 90 5.85 6.87 3.97
CA ASP A 90 6.81 7.38 4.97
C ASP A 90 6.24 8.47 5.88
N ASP A 91 5.03 8.99 5.60
CA ASP A 91 4.30 9.95 6.43
C ASP A 91 2.96 9.42 6.95
N THR A 92 2.77 8.12 6.92
CA THR A 92 1.56 7.46 7.44
C THR A 92 1.80 6.98 8.87
N ARG A 93 0.96 7.39 9.80
CA ARG A 93 0.98 6.90 11.18
C ARG A 93 0.11 5.66 11.33
N ILE A 94 0.65 4.59 11.89
CA ILE A 94 -0.12 3.40 12.25
C ILE A 94 -0.84 3.66 13.57
N CYS A 95 -2.14 3.38 13.64
CA CYS A 95 -2.94 3.58 14.86
C CYS A 95 -2.51 2.64 16.00
N LYS A 96 -2.61 3.12 17.22
CA LYS A 96 -2.38 2.27 18.41
C LYS A 96 -3.37 1.08 18.40
N GLY A 97 -2.87 -0.14 18.56
CA GLY A 97 -3.68 -1.37 18.54
C GLY A 97 -4.01 -1.88 17.13
N ALA A 98 -3.57 -1.21 16.06
CA ALA A 98 -3.82 -1.67 14.69
C ALA A 98 -3.31 -3.09 14.42
N PHE A 99 -2.15 -3.45 14.95
CA PHE A 99 -1.59 -4.79 14.74
C PHE A 99 -2.45 -5.90 15.38
N ASP A 100 -3.06 -5.64 16.53
CA ASP A 100 -3.95 -6.61 17.18
C ASP A 100 -5.28 -6.76 16.42
N ILE A 101 -5.78 -5.65 15.86
CA ILE A 101 -6.96 -5.65 14.98
C ILE A 101 -6.65 -6.48 13.72
N ILE A 102 -5.52 -6.21 13.07
CA ILE A 102 -5.09 -6.93 11.87
C ILE A 102 -4.97 -8.43 12.15
N ARG A 103 -4.25 -8.82 13.20
CA ARG A 103 -4.08 -10.23 13.56
C ARG A 103 -5.42 -10.94 13.77
N ARG A 104 -6.30 -10.36 14.59
CA ARG A 104 -7.65 -10.91 14.83
C ARG A 104 -8.45 -11.04 13.54
N THR A 105 -8.41 -10.02 12.67
CA THR A 105 -9.12 -10.07 11.39
C THR A 105 -8.68 -11.28 10.55
N PHE A 106 -7.39 -11.55 10.49
CA PHE A 106 -6.88 -12.68 9.71
C PHE A 106 -6.99 -14.03 10.44
N ASP A 107 -6.98 -14.06 11.76
CA ASP A 107 -7.22 -15.27 12.55
C ASP A 107 -8.70 -15.71 12.45
N ASP A 108 -9.64 -14.74 12.50
CA ASP A 108 -11.08 -15.00 12.39
C ASP A 108 -11.52 -15.31 10.95
N ASN A 109 -10.66 -15.06 9.94
CA ASN A 109 -10.95 -15.27 8.53
C ASN A 109 -9.80 -16.00 7.83
N GLU A 110 -9.70 -17.32 8.04
CA GLU A 110 -8.58 -18.14 7.53
C GLU A 110 -8.42 -18.10 6.00
N SER A 111 -9.53 -18.02 5.26
CA SER A 111 -9.54 -17.96 3.80
C SER A 111 -9.26 -16.56 3.22
N LEU A 112 -9.14 -15.53 4.06
CA LEU A 112 -8.91 -14.17 3.64
C LEU A 112 -7.48 -13.96 3.15
N ASP A 113 -7.30 -13.50 1.92
CA ASP A 113 -5.99 -13.21 1.34
C ASP A 113 -5.62 -11.74 1.50
N ILE A 114 -6.60 -10.83 1.31
CA ILE A 114 -6.40 -9.39 1.32
C ILE A 114 -7.51 -8.73 2.13
N ALA A 115 -7.12 -7.96 3.13
CA ALA A 115 -8.02 -7.10 3.90
C ALA A 115 -7.78 -5.63 3.53
N PHE A 116 -8.86 -4.89 3.29
CA PHE A 116 -8.84 -3.44 3.26
C PHE A 116 -9.51 -2.88 4.51
N PHE A 117 -8.89 -1.87 5.08
CA PHE A 117 -9.34 -1.16 6.27
C PHE A 117 -9.63 0.32 5.96
N GLN A 118 -9.75 1.14 6.98
CA GLN A 118 -9.96 2.58 6.84
C GLN A 118 -8.68 3.35 7.18
N ALA A 119 -8.58 4.54 6.59
CA ALA A 119 -7.64 5.56 6.98
C ALA A 119 -8.37 6.83 7.43
N SER A 120 -7.80 7.54 8.41
CA SER A 120 -8.26 8.84 8.85
C SER A 120 -7.19 9.92 8.71
N SER A 121 -7.61 11.17 8.79
CA SER A 121 -6.68 12.29 9.01
C SER A 121 -6.20 12.29 10.46
N TYR A 122 -5.12 13.01 10.77
CA TYR A 122 -4.65 13.20 12.14
C TYR A 122 -5.67 13.92 13.07
N THR A 123 -6.74 14.47 12.50
CA THR A 123 -7.87 15.03 13.25
C THR A 123 -9.01 14.04 13.48
N GLY A 124 -8.84 12.78 13.06
CA GLY A 124 -9.82 11.70 13.23
C GLY A 124 -10.92 11.66 12.16
N ARG A 125 -10.90 12.55 11.15
CA ARG A 125 -11.85 12.50 10.04
C ARG A 125 -11.46 11.42 9.05
N LEU A 126 -12.41 10.56 8.68
CA LEU A 126 -12.20 9.56 7.61
C LEU A 126 -11.74 10.23 6.31
N LEU A 127 -10.77 9.66 5.62
CA LEU A 127 -10.20 10.24 4.39
C LEU A 127 -11.17 10.24 3.22
N LYS A 128 -12.13 9.33 3.21
CA LYS A 128 -13.11 9.15 2.12
C LYS A 128 -14.44 8.59 2.65
N HIS A 129 -15.42 8.47 1.78
CA HIS A 129 -16.66 7.76 2.10
C HIS A 129 -16.38 6.24 1.99
N TYR A 130 -16.42 5.56 3.11
CA TYR A 130 -16.27 4.11 3.21
C TYR A 130 -17.62 3.44 3.41
N PRO A 131 -17.77 2.16 3.03
CA PRO A 131 -18.90 1.34 3.45
C PRO A 131 -18.98 1.30 4.99
N THR A 132 -20.20 1.23 5.51
CA THR A 132 -20.43 1.17 6.96
C THR A 132 -20.34 -0.24 7.53
N GLN A 133 -20.32 -1.26 6.67
CA GLN A 133 -20.27 -2.67 7.04
C GLN A 133 -19.16 -3.39 6.26
N THR A 134 -18.72 -4.50 6.83
CA THR A 134 -17.82 -5.44 6.14
C THR A 134 -18.47 -5.94 4.86
N CYS A 135 -17.70 -5.93 3.76
CA CYS A 135 -18.16 -6.43 2.46
C CYS A 135 -17.01 -7.01 1.64
N ASP A 136 -17.32 -7.93 0.74
CA ASP A 136 -16.36 -8.43 -0.23
C ASP A 136 -16.03 -7.35 -1.26
N ILE A 137 -14.78 -7.31 -1.71
CA ILE A 137 -14.32 -6.44 -2.80
C ILE A 137 -14.16 -7.29 -4.04
N ILE A 138 -15.04 -7.04 -5.03
CA ILE A 138 -15.08 -7.82 -6.27
C ILE A 138 -14.88 -6.85 -7.45
N PRO A 139 -13.63 -6.66 -7.94
CA PRO A 139 -13.39 -5.85 -9.13
C PRO A 139 -14.17 -6.39 -10.36
N PRO A 140 -14.63 -5.52 -11.26
CA PRO A 140 -14.43 -4.06 -11.27
C PRO A 140 -15.41 -3.27 -10.36
N HIS A 141 -16.34 -3.91 -9.69
CA HIS A 141 -17.36 -3.25 -8.83
C HIS A 141 -16.80 -3.05 -7.42
N ILE A 142 -15.97 -2.02 -7.26
CA ILE A 142 -15.37 -1.66 -5.98
C ILE A 142 -16.26 -0.62 -5.29
N PRO A 143 -16.65 -0.82 -4.02
CA PRO A 143 -17.61 0.06 -3.34
C PRO A 143 -17.03 1.44 -2.99
N TYR A 144 -15.71 1.62 -3.06
CA TYR A 144 -15.03 2.88 -2.80
C TYR A 144 -13.60 2.85 -3.41
N LEU A 145 -12.96 4.03 -3.53
CA LEU A 145 -11.59 4.14 -4.01
C LEU A 145 -10.63 3.57 -2.94
N VAL A 146 -9.99 2.45 -3.23
CA VAL A 146 -9.01 1.81 -2.34
C VAL A 146 -7.66 2.56 -2.33
N SER A 147 -6.88 2.38 -1.27
CA SER A 147 -5.51 2.92 -1.17
C SER A 147 -4.58 1.86 -0.59
N THR A 148 -3.33 1.88 -1.03
CA THR A 148 -2.32 0.90 -0.59
C THR A 148 -2.11 0.92 0.93
N ILE A 149 -2.17 2.08 1.58
CA ILE A 149 -2.01 2.21 3.05
C ILE A 149 -3.14 1.58 3.87
N GLU A 150 -4.25 1.25 3.24
CA GLU A 150 -5.41 0.58 3.85
C GLU A 150 -5.33 -0.94 3.73
N LYS A 151 -4.35 -1.44 3.00
CA LYS A 151 -4.25 -2.84 2.57
C LYS A 151 -3.30 -3.65 3.44
N VAL A 152 -3.78 -4.81 3.87
CA VAL A 152 -2.98 -5.86 4.51
C VAL A 152 -3.21 -7.16 3.76
N CYS A 153 -2.15 -7.93 3.53
CA CYS A 153 -2.24 -9.18 2.76
C CYS A 153 -1.61 -10.34 3.53
N ARG A 154 -2.13 -11.56 3.32
CA ARG A 154 -1.34 -12.76 3.57
C ARG A 154 -0.17 -12.79 2.59
N ARG A 155 1.05 -12.71 3.11
CA ARG A 155 2.24 -12.68 2.25
C ARG A 155 2.29 -13.84 1.26
N LYS A 156 1.99 -15.05 1.69
CA LYS A 156 2.02 -16.25 0.85
C LYS A 156 1.05 -16.20 -0.33
N SER A 157 -0.06 -15.49 -0.18
CA SER A 157 -1.07 -15.35 -1.23
C SER A 157 -0.67 -14.34 -2.30
N VAL A 158 0.21 -13.37 -1.99
CA VAL A 158 0.52 -12.27 -2.90
C VAL A 158 1.99 -12.27 -3.37
N GLN A 159 2.94 -12.64 -2.52
CA GLN A 159 4.37 -12.62 -2.86
C GLN A 159 4.69 -13.67 -3.94
N GLY A 160 5.28 -13.22 -5.05
CA GLY A 160 5.60 -14.07 -6.19
C GLY A 160 4.44 -14.31 -7.16
N GLN A 161 3.19 -14.00 -6.78
CA GLN A 161 2.01 -14.09 -7.65
C GLN A 161 1.61 -12.72 -8.21
N LEU A 162 1.65 -11.69 -7.36
CA LEU A 162 1.26 -10.33 -7.73
C LEU A 162 2.47 -9.40 -7.72
N ARG A 163 2.50 -8.47 -8.67
CA ARG A 163 3.48 -7.39 -8.73
C ARG A 163 2.75 -6.10 -9.09
N TYR A 164 3.25 -4.98 -8.56
CA TYR A 164 2.87 -3.69 -9.12
C TYR A 164 3.45 -3.56 -10.53
N ASP A 165 2.64 -3.13 -11.48
CA ASP A 165 3.12 -2.84 -12.84
C ASP A 165 3.94 -1.54 -12.81
N GLU A 166 5.24 -1.67 -13.07
CA GLU A 166 6.21 -0.56 -12.96
C GLU A 166 6.03 0.50 -14.04
N ARG A 167 5.15 0.28 -15.01
CA ARG A 167 4.76 1.31 -15.99
C ARG A 167 3.83 2.36 -15.37
N PHE A 168 3.13 2.02 -14.26
CA PHE A 168 2.20 2.87 -13.54
C PHE A 168 2.78 3.39 -12.21
N GLY A 169 2.28 4.54 -11.76
CA GLY A 169 2.55 5.10 -10.45
C GLY A 169 3.49 6.29 -10.43
N LEU A 170 3.65 6.89 -9.26
CA LEU A 170 4.50 8.04 -9.05
C LEU A 170 5.95 7.74 -9.45
N GLY A 171 6.58 8.71 -10.11
CA GLY A 171 7.97 8.59 -10.58
C GLY A 171 8.11 7.95 -11.97
N THR A 172 7.02 7.51 -12.61
CA THR A 172 7.03 7.11 -14.02
C THR A 172 6.92 8.31 -14.95
N GLN A 173 7.33 8.14 -16.19
CA GLN A 173 7.33 9.21 -17.18
C GLN A 173 5.92 9.53 -17.73
N PHE A 174 5.07 8.52 -17.88
CA PHE A 174 3.81 8.63 -18.63
C PHE A 174 2.57 8.30 -17.81
N LEU A 175 2.59 7.24 -17.02
CA LEU A 175 1.43 6.73 -16.28
C LEU A 175 1.61 6.98 -14.78
N THR A 176 1.24 8.19 -14.34
CA THR A 176 1.59 8.73 -13.02
C THR A 176 0.76 8.20 -11.86
N CYS A 177 -0.23 7.34 -12.13
CA CYS A 177 -1.10 6.69 -11.13
C CYS A 177 -1.73 5.41 -11.72
N GLY A 178 -2.64 4.75 -10.96
CA GLY A 178 -3.39 3.57 -11.41
C GLY A 178 -2.70 2.24 -11.08
N GLU A 179 -1.54 2.26 -10.42
CA GLU A 179 -0.82 1.06 -10.01
C GLU A 179 -1.59 0.19 -9.03
N GLU A 180 -2.42 0.81 -8.18
CA GLU A 180 -3.25 0.09 -7.21
C GLU A 180 -4.44 -0.57 -7.87
N ASP A 181 -5.05 0.10 -8.84
CA ASP A 181 -6.20 -0.42 -9.59
C ASP A 181 -5.80 -1.63 -10.44
N VAL A 182 -4.64 -1.54 -11.13
CA VAL A 182 -4.06 -2.66 -11.88
C VAL A 182 -3.75 -3.82 -10.94
N TRP A 183 -3.08 -3.57 -9.81
CA TRP A 183 -2.74 -4.59 -8.84
C TRP A 183 -3.98 -5.29 -8.26
N LEU A 184 -5.03 -4.53 -7.96
CA LEU A 184 -6.29 -5.07 -7.45
C LEU A 184 -7.03 -5.90 -8.49
N HIS A 185 -7.02 -5.45 -9.76
CA HIS A 185 -7.54 -6.24 -10.87
C HIS A 185 -6.82 -7.59 -10.98
N ASP A 186 -5.49 -7.60 -10.95
CA ASP A 186 -4.70 -8.83 -11.03
C ASP A 186 -4.96 -9.76 -9.83
N ALA A 187 -5.15 -9.21 -8.63
CA ALA A 187 -5.55 -9.97 -7.45
C ALA A 187 -6.91 -10.66 -7.64
N SER A 188 -7.85 -9.98 -8.29
CA SER A 188 -9.16 -10.55 -8.63
C SER A 188 -9.04 -11.66 -9.68
N VAL A 189 -8.24 -11.46 -10.73
CA VAL A 189 -7.98 -12.48 -11.76
C VAL A 189 -7.32 -13.72 -11.15
N ALA A 190 -6.47 -13.53 -10.14
CA ALA A 190 -5.88 -14.62 -9.36
C ALA A 190 -6.87 -15.31 -8.39
N ASN A 191 -8.14 -14.89 -8.35
CA ASN A 191 -9.19 -15.38 -7.47
C ASN A 191 -8.87 -15.27 -5.97
N LEU A 192 -8.12 -14.25 -5.56
CA LEU A 192 -7.83 -13.99 -4.17
C LEU A 192 -9.08 -13.49 -3.43
N GLN A 193 -9.23 -13.91 -2.17
CA GLN A 193 -10.34 -13.48 -1.31
C GLN A 193 -10.03 -12.09 -0.73
N ILE A 194 -10.79 -11.09 -1.19
CA ILE A 194 -10.57 -9.68 -0.85
C ILE A 194 -11.78 -9.16 -0.09
N ARG A 195 -11.57 -8.60 1.11
CA ARG A 195 -12.66 -8.09 1.96
C ARG A 195 -12.29 -6.76 2.59
N TYR A 196 -13.30 -5.91 2.72
CA TYR A 196 -13.19 -4.64 3.44
C TYR A 196 -13.74 -4.78 4.87
N PHE A 197 -13.09 -4.08 5.81
CA PHE A 197 -13.45 -4.00 7.24
C PHE A 197 -13.55 -2.53 7.68
N PRO A 198 -14.67 -2.09 8.29
CA PRO A 198 -14.91 -0.70 8.67
C PRO A 198 -14.16 -0.31 9.95
N THR A 199 -12.84 -0.39 9.93
CA THR A 199 -11.98 -0.10 11.07
C THR A 199 -10.78 0.71 10.65
N VAL A 200 -10.49 1.82 11.35
CA VAL A 200 -9.33 2.67 11.08
C VAL A 200 -8.07 2.02 11.64
N ILE A 201 -7.07 1.84 10.78
CA ILE A 201 -5.76 1.28 11.17
C ILE A 201 -4.59 2.25 10.94
N VAL A 202 -4.79 3.29 10.12
CA VAL A 202 -3.76 4.29 9.82
C VAL A 202 -4.34 5.70 9.82
N GLU A 203 -3.45 6.67 10.07
CA GLU A 203 -3.70 8.10 9.97
C GLU A 203 -2.69 8.75 9.03
N THR A 204 -3.14 9.68 8.21
CA THR A 204 -2.28 10.47 7.31
C THR A 204 -2.91 11.81 6.97
N ASN A 205 -2.10 12.76 6.55
CA ASN A 205 -2.58 14.04 5.99
C ASN A 205 -2.74 14.00 4.46
N MET A 206 -2.74 12.81 3.86
CA MET A 206 -2.86 12.68 2.42
C MET A 206 -4.14 13.36 1.92
N MET A 207 -3.98 14.35 1.04
CA MET A 207 -5.10 14.92 0.30
C MET A 207 -5.43 14.01 -0.88
N LEU A 208 -6.66 13.47 -0.88
CA LEU A 208 -7.15 12.70 -2.03
C LEU A 208 -7.24 13.61 -3.25
N LYS A 209 -6.58 13.24 -4.32
CA LYS A 209 -6.59 13.98 -5.59
C LYS A 209 -7.84 13.67 -6.42
N GLN A 210 -9.03 13.68 -5.80
CA GLN A 210 -10.28 13.23 -6.43
C GLN A 210 -10.64 13.95 -7.74
N ASN A 211 -10.16 15.17 -7.94
CA ASN A 211 -10.46 15.96 -9.15
C ASN A 211 -9.33 16.01 -10.17
N MET A 212 -8.24 15.28 -9.96
CA MET A 212 -7.08 15.31 -10.85
C MET A 212 -7.38 14.75 -12.25
N LEU A 213 -8.36 13.84 -12.37
CA LEU A 213 -8.77 13.29 -13.67
C LEU A 213 -9.19 14.37 -14.67
N TYR A 214 -9.74 15.48 -14.20
CA TYR A 214 -10.24 16.55 -15.07
C TYR A 214 -9.17 17.58 -15.46
N VAL A 215 -8.04 17.62 -14.75
CA VAL A 215 -7.05 18.70 -14.89
C VAL A 215 -5.62 18.22 -15.15
N ASP A 216 -5.32 16.93 -14.95
CA ASP A 216 -3.97 16.39 -15.10
C ASP A 216 -3.89 15.38 -16.26
N ALA A 217 -3.12 15.73 -17.29
CA ALA A 217 -2.96 14.88 -18.47
C ALA A 217 -2.25 13.55 -18.17
N GLY A 218 -1.41 13.47 -17.14
CA GLY A 218 -0.78 12.23 -16.70
C GLY A 218 -1.80 11.28 -16.08
N VAL A 219 -2.70 11.82 -15.24
CA VAL A 219 -3.80 11.06 -14.63
C VAL A 219 -4.77 10.58 -15.73
N GLN A 220 -5.13 11.41 -16.70
CA GLN A 220 -5.99 11.03 -17.81
C GLN A 220 -5.39 9.87 -18.64
N ARG A 221 -4.09 9.98 -18.97
CA ARG A 221 -3.39 8.88 -19.68
C ARG A 221 -3.35 7.59 -18.85
N SER A 222 -3.08 7.71 -17.56
CA SER A 222 -3.06 6.57 -16.64
C SER A 222 -4.41 5.87 -16.57
N TYR A 223 -5.50 6.64 -16.49
CA TYR A 223 -6.85 6.11 -16.47
C TYR A 223 -7.21 5.41 -17.79
N GLY A 224 -6.90 6.00 -18.93
CA GLY A 224 -7.09 5.37 -20.25
C GLY A 224 -6.27 4.07 -20.40
N ALA A 225 -5.02 4.08 -19.93
CA ALA A 225 -4.18 2.88 -19.94
C ALA A 225 -4.72 1.77 -19.02
N TYR A 226 -5.23 2.13 -17.84
CA TYR A 226 -5.90 1.21 -16.92
C TYR A 226 -7.16 0.61 -17.56
N LEU A 227 -8.03 1.42 -18.17
CA LEU A 227 -9.21 0.92 -18.86
C LEU A 227 -8.84 -0.05 -19.99
N PHE A 228 -7.77 0.24 -20.74
CA PHE A 228 -7.27 -0.69 -21.74
C PHE A 228 -6.72 -1.98 -21.14
N TYR A 229 -6.05 -1.89 -19.98
CA TYR A 229 -5.52 -3.05 -19.26
C TYR A 229 -6.63 -4.04 -18.86
N ILE A 230 -7.73 -3.54 -18.30
CA ILE A 230 -8.84 -4.38 -17.80
C ILE A 230 -9.85 -4.74 -18.89
N HIS A 231 -9.96 -3.94 -19.97
CA HIS A 231 -10.92 -4.11 -21.05
C HIS A 231 -10.25 -3.99 -22.44
N PRO A 232 -9.28 -4.86 -22.80
CA PRO A 232 -8.45 -4.67 -23.99
C PRO A 232 -9.26 -4.58 -25.30
N HIS A 233 -10.44 -5.20 -25.35
CA HIS A 233 -11.28 -5.20 -26.55
C HIS A 233 -12.39 -4.13 -26.57
N THR A 234 -12.71 -3.54 -25.44
CA THR A 234 -13.83 -2.60 -25.28
C THR A 234 -13.44 -1.27 -24.62
N ALA A 235 -12.17 -1.06 -24.34
CA ALA A 235 -11.66 0.12 -23.63
C ALA A 235 -12.16 1.44 -24.23
N PHE A 236 -12.24 1.54 -25.56
CA PHE A 236 -12.74 2.74 -26.24
C PHE A 236 -14.17 3.12 -25.82
N PHE A 237 -15.04 2.15 -25.60
CA PHE A 237 -16.42 2.40 -25.18
C PHE A 237 -16.52 2.81 -23.70
N HIS A 238 -15.52 2.52 -22.89
CA HIS A 238 -15.44 2.95 -21.48
C HIS A 238 -14.84 4.35 -21.30
N CYS A 239 -14.25 4.93 -22.36
CA CYS A 239 -13.69 6.28 -22.36
C CYS A 239 -14.70 7.36 -22.84
N LEU A 240 -15.86 6.95 -23.37
CA LEU A 240 -16.93 7.82 -23.84
C LEU A 240 -17.99 8.03 -22.75
#